data_cbdce056d161b7c1b87cd4842272ecbb
#
_entry.id   cbdce056d161b7c1b87cd4842272ecbb
#
_cell.length_a   1.000
_cell.length_b   1.000
_cell.length_c   1.000
_cell.angle_alpha   90.00
_cell.angle_beta   90.00
_cell.angle_gamma   90.00
#
_symmetry.space_group_name_H-M   'P 1'
#
loop_
_entity.id
_entity.type
_entity.pdbx_description
1 polymer ?
#
loop_
_entity_poly.entity_id
_entity_poly.type
_entity_poly.pdbx_seq_one_letter_code
_entity_poly.pdbx_strand_id
1 'polypeptide(L)'
;MKKKHLFLFALFGSLFSTLQAQTGISVSPPRSYYSGVAGQSTSNKILVTNPSVLHTLEMTVTLNDWKYDTEGNNVIQEPGTLPTSMASWISIRPQSYFSLAPGESREIELVVTPPAGKESSDVPVHTALVYFTQTNPIDSFNESGALVKVSVRTGVKVYHRQPSAPAPEIDFYDFAYNKKAKQLKLGMVNQGNTWTDGTVVTDLVRQDDGTRIKMENVVVYTLPGDRREVVLPLPEKLKPGKYIASSTFTYEGDQELIKVAELTFTHE
;
A
#
# COMPACT_ATOMS: atom_id res chain seq x y z
N MET A 1 -16.59 -56.87 23.57
CA MET A 1 -16.40 -56.08 22.35
C MET A 1 -17.33 -54.83 22.29
N LYS A 2 -17.44 -54.00 23.34
CA LYS A 2 -18.36 -52.83 23.36
C LYS A 2 -17.70 -51.50 23.74
N LYS A 3 -16.38 -51.41 23.81
CA LYS A 3 -15.67 -50.17 24.19
C LYS A 3 -14.94 -49.44 23.02
N LYS A 4 -14.90 -49.98 21.81
CA LYS A 4 -14.19 -49.38 20.66
C LYS A 4 -15.02 -48.37 19.87
N HIS A 5 -16.34 -48.35 19.98
CA HIS A 5 -17.20 -47.43 19.23
C HIS A 5 -17.43 -46.08 19.92
N LEU A 6 -17.15 -45.98 21.22
CA LEU A 6 -17.31 -44.73 21.97
C LEU A 6 -16.17 -43.72 21.70
N PHE A 7 -15.00 -44.24 21.31
CA PHE A 7 -13.84 -43.38 21.01
C PHE A 7 -13.91 -42.74 19.61
N LEU A 8 -14.63 -43.34 18.67
CA LEU A 8 -14.78 -42.85 17.31
C LEU A 8 -15.78 -41.69 17.24
N PHE A 9 -16.76 -41.62 18.15
CA PHE A 9 -17.75 -40.54 18.19
C PHE A 9 -17.21 -39.27 18.86
N ALA A 10 -16.23 -39.38 19.75
CA ALA A 10 -15.56 -38.24 20.39
C ALA A 10 -14.58 -37.51 19.44
N LEU A 11 -14.03 -38.23 18.43
CA LEU A 11 -13.10 -37.65 17.47
C LEU A 11 -13.81 -36.85 16.35
N PHE A 12 -15.11 -37.10 16.12
CA PHE A 12 -15.91 -36.39 15.12
C PHE A 12 -16.52 -35.08 15.67
N GLY A 13 -16.57 -34.92 16.99
CA GLY A 13 -17.10 -33.71 17.66
C GLY A 13 -16.14 -32.54 17.72
N SER A 14 -14.84 -32.72 17.47
CA SER A 14 -13.82 -31.66 17.60
C SER A 14 -13.52 -30.91 16.30
N LEU A 15 -14.22 -31.20 15.20
CA LEU A 15 -14.04 -30.52 13.89
C LEU A 15 -14.99 -29.35 13.64
N PHE A 16 -15.81 -28.96 14.61
CA PHE A 16 -16.50 -27.67 14.57
C PHE A 16 -15.54 -26.57 15.03
N SER A 17 -14.50 -26.31 14.25
CA SER A 17 -13.78 -25.06 14.30
C SER A 17 -14.83 -23.97 14.10
N THR A 18 -15.03 -23.10 15.07
CA THR A 18 -15.84 -21.91 14.94
C THR A 18 -15.29 -21.11 13.76
N LEU A 19 -15.99 -21.16 12.63
CA LEU A 19 -15.80 -20.19 11.54
C LEU A 19 -16.10 -18.81 12.16
N GLN A 20 -15.07 -18.16 12.65
CA GLN A 20 -15.15 -16.75 13.01
C GLN A 20 -15.55 -16.02 11.74
N ALA A 21 -16.78 -15.51 11.71
CA ALA A 21 -17.23 -14.69 10.61
C ALA A 21 -16.27 -13.52 10.49
N GLN A 22 -15.44 -13.49 9.45
CA GLN A 22 -14.56 -12.37 9.17
C GLN A 22 -15.42 -11.14 8.91
N THR A 23 -15.42 -10.24 9.88
CA THR A 23 -15.96 -8.89 9.70
C THR A 23 -14.99 -8.13 8.83
N GLY A 24 -15.38 -7.84 7.61
CA GLY A 24 -14.48 -7.16 6.67
C GLY A 24 -15.17 -6.89 5.36
N ILE A 25 -14.46 -6.20 4.48
CA ILE A 25 -14.81 -6.02 3.08
C ILE A 25 -13.55 -6.33 2.26
N SER A 26 -13.70 -7.01 1.15
CA SER A 26 -12.63 -7.22 0.19
C SER A 26 -12.82 -6.24 -0.97
N VAL A 27 -11.75 -5.52 -1.33
CA VAL A 27 -11.75 -4.56 -2.43
C VAL A 27 -10.53 -4.83 -3.32
N SER A 28 -10.74 -5.07 -4.60
CA SER A 28 -9.68 -5.46 -5.53
C SER A 28 -9.88 -4.81 -6.91
N PRO A 29 -8.82 -4.30 -7.52
CA PRO A 29 -7.44 -4.21 -7.01
C PRO A 29 -7.26 -3.08 -5.98
N PRO A 30 -6.24 -3.12 -5.12
CA PRO A 30 -5.98 -2.06 -4.14
C PRO A 30 -5.39 -0.78 -4.76
N ARG A 31 -4.99 -0.84 -6.04
CA ARG A 31 -4.50 0.27 -6.84
C ARG A 31 -5.11 0.22 -8.22
N SER A 32 -5.43 1.37 -8.78
CA SER A 32 -5.98 1.49 -10.14
C SER A 32 -5.22 2.55 -10.91
N TYR A 33 -4.71 2.17 -12.09
CA TYR A 33 -3.84 2.98 -12.92
C TYR A 33 -4.56 3.39 -14.18
N TYR A 34 -4.45 4.67 -14.53
CA TYR A 34 -5.04 5.28 -15.69
C TYR A 34 -3.98 5.99 -16.52
N SER A 35 -4.15 5.94 -17.82
CA SER A 35 -3.38 6.74 -18.76
C SER A 35 -4.35 7.25 -19.82
N GLY A 36 -4.32 8.52 -20.12
CA GLY A 36 -5.23 9.12 -21.09
C GLY A 36 -4.94 10.59 -21.33
N VAL A 37 -5.41 11.09 -22.47
CA VAL A 37 -5.29 12.50 -22.84
C VAL A 37 -6.40 13.34 -22.22
N ALA A 38 -6.15 14.62 -22.06
CA ALA A 38 -7.13 15.59 -21.57
C ALA A 38 -8.46 15.52 -22.35
N GLY A 39 -9.59 15.52 -21.64
CA GLY A 39 -10.94 15.45 -22.19
C GLY A 39 -11.41 14.04 -22.58
N GLN A 40 -10.58 13.02 -22.52
CA GLN A 40 -11.00 11.63 -22.81
C GLN A 40 -11.23 10.85 -21.54
N SER A 41 -12.36 10.14 -21.47
CA SER A 41 -12.71 9.28 -20.35
C SER A 41 -12.06 7.90 -20.50
N THR A 42 -11.47 7.40 -19.41
CA THR A 42 -11.03 6.02 -19.26
C THR A 42 -11.68 5.40 -18.03
N SER A 43 -11.91 4.10 -18.02
CA SER A 43 -12.55 3.46 -16.87
C SER A 43 -11.89 2.14 -16.48
N ASN A 44 -11.91 1.85 -15.17
CA ASN A 44 -11.53 0.57 -14.59
C ASN A 44 -12.59 0.11 -13.60
N LYS A 45 -12.67 -1.20 -13.39
CA LYS A 45 -13.59 -1.82 -12.46
C LYS A 45 -12.89 -2.20 -11.17
N ILE A 46 -13.55 -1.93 -10.07
CA ILE A 46 -13.17 -2.34 -8.72
C ILE A 46 -14.19 -3.35 -8.23
N LEU A 47 -13.74 -4.56 -7.91
CA LEU A 47 -14.58 -5.60 -7.33
C LEU A 47 -14.65 -5.39 -5.81
N VAL A 48 -15.88 -5.22 -5.31
CA VAL A 48 -16.16 -5.08 -3.88
C VAL A 48 -16.94 -6.31 -3.44
N THR A 49 -16.42 -7.04 -2.44
CA THR A 49 -17.02 -8.29 -1.96
C THR A 49 -17.31 -8.20 -0.47
N ASN A 50 -18.51 -8.62 -0.09
CA ASN A 50 -18.89 -8.87 1.29
C ASN A 50 -18.54 -10.31 1.67
N PRO A 51 -17.47 -10.58 2.43
CA PRO A 51 -17.10 -11.93 2.84
C PRO A 51 -17.96 -12.46 4.00
N SER A 52 -18.81 -11.62 4.62
CA SER A 52 -19.72 -12.04 5.66
C SER A 52 -20.71 -13.05 5.14
N VAL A 53 -21.01 -14.08 5.92
CA VAL A 53 -22.07 -15.05 5.64
C VAL A 53 -23.39 -14.72 6.35
N LEU A 54 -23.39 -13.67 7.19
CA LEU A 54 -24.53 -13.33 8.06
C LEU A 54 -25.09 -11.94 7.82
N HIS A 55 -24.23 -10.95 7.49
CA HIS A 55 -24.60 -9.56 7.53
C HIS A 55 -24.60 -8.91 6.14
N THR A 56 -25.66 -8.21 5.82
CA THR A 56 -25.67 -7.27 4.69
C THR A 56 -24.84 -6.04 5.04
N LEU A 57 -24.01 -5.57 4.12
CA LEU A 57 -23.21 -4.37 4.26
C LEU A 57 -23.84 -3.24 3.44
N GLU A 58 -24.11 -2.11 4.09
CA GLU A 58 -24.45 -0.86 3.42
C GLU A 58 -23.16 -0.09 3.16
N MET A 59 -22.90 0.22 1.89
CA MET A 59 -21.63 0.77 1.45
C MET A 59 -21.78 2.17 0.88
N THR A 60 -20.84 3.06 1.18
CA THR A 60 -20.67 4.33 0.50
C THR A 60 -19.27 4.45 -0.08
N VAL A 61 -19.17 5.14 -1.24
CA VAL A 61 -17.88 5.42 -1.90
C VAL A 61 -17.61 6.91 -1.82
N THR A 62 -16.46 7.29 -1.27
CA THR A 62 -16.04 8.69 -1.14
C THR A 62 -14.64 8.88 -1.71
N LEU A 63 -14.30 10.11 -2.02
CA LEU A 63 -13.01 10.51 -2.60
C LEU A 63 -12.25 11.36 -1.59
N ASN A 64 -10.95 11.17 -1.53
CA ASN A 64 -10.01 12.00 -0.80
C ASN A 64 -8.74 12.21 -1.63
N ASP A 65 -7.95 13.20 -1.26
CA ASP A 65 -6.58 13.32 -1.70
C ASP A 65 -5.65 12.58 -0.74
N TRP A 66 -4.45 12.24 -1.21
CA TRP A 66 -3.42 11.63 -0.38
C TRP A 66 -2.03 11.94 -0.94
N LYS A 67 -1.05 11.91 -0.06
CA LYS A 67 0.38 11.97 -0.40
C LYS A 67 1.17 11.07 0.55
N TYR A 68 2.42 10.79 0.21
CA TYR A 68 3.35 10.21 1.15
C TYR A 68 4.02 11.31 2.00
N ASP A 69 4.29 11.00 3.28
CA ASP A 69 5.30 11.73 4.04
C ASP A 69 6.72 11.19 3.74
N THR A 70 7.73 11.76 4.37
CA THR A 70 9.13 11.33 4.17
C THR A 70 9.40 9.90 4.65
N GLU A 71 8.64 9.40 5.60
CA GLU A 71 8.74 8.03 6.11
C GLU A 71 7.94 7.03 5.28
N GLY A 72 7.04 7.52 4.41
CA GLY A 72 6.21 6.72 3.53
C GLY A 72 4.83 6.39 4.04
N ASN A 73 4.42 7.03 5.10
CA ASN A 73 3.07 6.94 5.56
C ASN A 73 2.12 7.70 4.63
N ASN A 74 0.88 7.21 4.56
CA ASN A 74 -0.16 7.90 3.82
C ASN A 74 -0.72 9.07 4.64
N VAL A 75 -0.58 10.28 4.12
CA VAL A 75 -1.21 11.48 4.68
C VAL A 75 -2.45 11.78 3.84
N ILE A 76 -3.62 11.63 4.46
CA ILE A 76 -4.93 11.83 3.82
C ILE A 76 -5.32 13.31 3.94
N GLN A 77 -5.86 13.86 2.85
CA GLN A 77 -6.30 15.24 2.73
C GLN A 77 -7.75 15.28 2.19
N GLU A 78 -8.41 16.42 2.38
CA GLU A 78 -9.71 16.66 1.76
C GLU A 78 -9.58 16.68 0.22
N PRO A 79 -10.61 16.20 -0.51
CA PRO A 79 -10.57 16.13 -1.96
C PRO A 79 -10.40 17.52 -2.60
N GLY A 80 -9.52 17.62 -3.59
CA GLY A 80 -9.22 18.86 -4.32
C GLY A 80 -8.26 19.82 -3.63
N THR A 81 -7.59 19.39 -2.55
CA THR A 81 -6.65 20.26 -1.80
C THR A 81 -5.21 20.15 -2.29
N LEU A 82 -4.82 19.02 -2.87
CA LEU A 82 -3.47 18.84 -3.39
C LEU A 82 -3.37 19.28 -4.86
N PRO A 83 -2.23 19.85 -5.30
CA PRO A 83 -2.00 20.16 -6.72
C PRO A 83 -2.08 18.92 -7.61
N THR A 84 -1.80 17.73 -7.04
CA THR A 84 -1.88 16.42 -7.72
C THR A 84 -3.27 15.80 -7.66
N SER A 85 -4.28 16.50 -7.09
CA SER A 85 -5.62 15.96 -6.95
C SER A 85 -6.27 15.64 -8.30
N MET A 86 -6.87 14.46 -8.41
CA MET A 86 -7.78 14.09 -9.49
C MET A 86 -9.17 13.73 -8.97
N ALA A 87 -9.49 14.07 -7.73
CA ALA A 87 -10.77 13.69 -7.13
C ALA A 87 -11.99 14.18 -7.95
N SER A 88 -11.93 15.40 -8.49
CA SER A 88 -12.98 15.96 -9.35
C SER A 88 -13.08 15.31 -10.74
N TRP A 89 -12.11 14.50 -11.15
CA TRP A 89 -12.10 13.83 -12.45
C TRP A 89 -12.82 12.48 -12.40
N ILE A 90 -13.09 11.97 -11.20
CA ILE A 90 -13.60 10.61 -10.98
C ILE A 90 -15.12 10.63 -10.86
N SER A 91 -15.78 9.86 -11.71
CA SER A 91 -17.19 9.51 -11.60
C SER A 91 -17.33 8.04 -11.22
N ILE A 92 -18.21 7.78 -10.26
CA ILE A 92 -18.47 6.43 -9.72
C ILE A 92 -19.76 5.90 -10.32
N ARG A 93 -19.71 4.72 -10.94
CA ARG A 93 -20.87 4.07 -11.57
C ARG A 93 -21.10 2.67 -11.00
N PRO A 94 -22.37 2.23 -10.93
CA PRO A 94 -23.60 2.98 -11.29
C PRO A 94 -23.94 4.09 -10.27
N GLN A 95 -23.47 3.97 -9.02
CA GLN A 95 -23.74 4.93 -7.94
C GLN A 95 -22.73 4.76 -6.80
N SER A 96 -22.60 5.79 -5.97
CA SER A 96 -21.67 5.82 -4.83
C SER A 96 -22.22 5.21 -3.53
N TYR A 97 -23.47 4.73 -3.54
CA TYR A 97 -24.11 4.04 -2.42
C TYR A 97 -24.76 2.74 -2.89
N PHE A 98 -24.55 1.64 -2.18
CA PHE A 98 -25.10 0.33 -2.52
C PHE A 98 -25.05 -0.63 -1.33
N SER A 99 -25.91 -1.66 -1.39
CA SER A 99 -25.92 -2.76 -0.42
C SER A 99 -25.26 -3.99 -1.02
N LEU A 100 -24.57 -4.78 -0.20
CA LEU A 100 -24.04 -6.09 -0.52
C LEU A 100 -24.63 -7.13 0.43
N ALA A 101 -25.40 -8.07 -0.09
CA ALA A 101 -25.86 -9.22 0.67
C ALA A 101 -24.69 -10.10 1.13
N PRO A 102 -24.88 -11.00 2.11
CA PRO A 102 -23.86 -11.97 2.50
C PRO A 102 -23.28 -12.73 1.30
N GLY A 103 -21.94 -12.73 1.15
CA GLY A 103 -21.22 -13.37 0.05
C GLY A 103 -21.34 -12.65 -1.30
N GLU A 104 -22.08 -11.54 -1.40
CA GLU A 104 -22.26 -10.81 -2.66
C GLU A 104 -20.98 -10.07 -3.05
N SER A 105 -20.69 -10.06 -4.37
CA SER A 105 -19.66 -9.24 -4.98
C SER A 105 -20.30 -8.30 -6.00
N ARG A 106 -19.79 -7.06 -6.08
CA ARG A 106 -20.24 -6.04 -7.03
C ARG A 106 -19.09 -5.33 -7.66
N GLU A 107 -19.17 -5.13 -8.97
CA GLU A 107 -18.24 -4.28 -9.71
C GLU A 107 -18.69 -2.82 -9.63
N ILE A 108 -17.78 -1.97 -9.19
CA ILE A 108 -17.92 -0.51 -9.20
C ILE A 108 -16.97 0.03 -10.26
N GLU A 109 -17.50 0.74 -11.23
CA GLU A 109 -16.70 1.36 -12.28
C GLU A 109 -16.27 2.76 -11.85
N LEU A 110 -14.98 3.00 -11.90
CA LEU A 110 -14.37 4.32 -11.70
C LEU A 110 -14.04 4.89 -13.09
N VAL A 111 -14.76 5.92 -13.50
CA VAL A 111 -14.55 6.62 -14.77
C VAL A 111 -13.73 7.88 -14.49
N VAL A 112 -12.55 7.97 -15.08
CA VAL A 112 -11.63 9.11 -14.95
C VAL A 112 -11.68 9.93 -16.23
N THR A 113 -11.98 11.22 -16.09
CA THR A 113 -12.03 12.18 -17.21
C THR A 113 -11.14 13.39 -16.86
N PRO A 114 -9.88 13.39 -17.31
CA PRO A 114 -9.00 14.56 -17.10
C PRO A 114 -9.60 15.80 -17.78
N PRO A 115 -9.52 16.99 -17.16
CA PRO A 115 -10.06 18.21 -17.76
C PRO A 115 -9.35 18.56 -19.08
N ALA A 116 -10.09 19.10 -20.03
CA ALA A 116 -9.53 19.65 -21.26
C ALA A 116 -8.88 21.02 -20.96
N GLY A 117 -7.56 21.17 -21.16
CA GLY A 117 -6.87 22.44 -20.98
C GLY A 117 -5.44 22.32 -20.46
N LYS A 118 -4.79 23.47 -20.25
CA LYS A 118 -3.37 23.55 -19.84
C LYS A 118 -3.10 23.09 -18.39
N GLU A 119 -4.13 23.01 -17.54
CA GLU A 119 -3.97 22.70 -16.10
C GLU A 119 -3.48 21.28 -15.82
N SER A 120 -3.57 20.38 -16.80
CA SER A 120 -3.08 18.99 -16.66
C SER A 120 -1.61 18.82 -17.09
N SER A 121 -0.95 19.86 -17.63
CA SER A 121 0.35 19.71 -18.27
C SER A 121 1.56 19.80 -17.33
N ASP A 122 1.42 20.46 -16.18
CA ASP A 122 2.56 20.75 -15.30
C ASP A 122 2.78 19.69 -14.22
N VAL A 123 1.77 18.85 -13.94
CA VAL A 123 1.85 17.77 -12.96
C VAL A 123 1.88 16.42 -13.70
N PRO A 124 2.99 15.68 -13.62
CA PRO A 124 3.15 14.45 -14.42
C PRO A 124 2.24 13.30 -13.95
N VAL A 125 1.91 13.27 -12.66
CA VAL A 125 1.06 12.24 -12.04
C VAL A 125 0.01 12.89 -11.16
N HIS A 126 -1.26 12.56 -11.40
CA HIS A 126 -2.37 12.94 -10.55
C HIS A 126 -2.85 11.72 -9.75
N THR A 127 -3.34 11.95 -8.54
CA THR A 127 -3.76 10.89 -7.62
C THR A 127 -5.08 11.22 -6.94
N ALA A 128 -5.78 10.14 -6.53
CA ALA A 128 -6.89 10.21 -5.61
C ALA A 128 -6.93 8.94 -4.75
N LEU A 129 -7.65 8.99 -3.65
CA LEU A 129 -7.94 7.85 -2.81
C LEU A 129 -9.47 7.63 -2.79
N VAL A 130 -9.90 6.48 -3.28
CA VAL A 130 -11.30 6.08 -3.29
C VAL A 130 -11.55 5.20 -2.09
N TYR A 131 -12.39 5.64 -1.16
CA TYR A 131 -12.77 4.86 0.00
C TYR A 131 -14.10 4.15 -0.19
N PHE A 132 -14.11 2.87 0.12
CA PHE A 132 -15.29 2.05 0.31
C PHE A 132 -15.55 1.92 1.80
N THR A 133 -16.62 2.51 2.30
CA THR A 133 -16.92 2.60 3.74
C THR A 133 -18.24 1.92 4.05
N GLN A 134 -18.25 1.03 5.02
CA GLN A 134 -19.47 0.45 5.58
C GLN A 134 -20.17 1.49 6.45
N THR A 135 -21.47 1.72 6.22
CA THR A 135 -22.29 2.72 6.93
C THR A 135 -23.21 2.14 7.98
N ASN A 136 -23.44 0.81 7.98
CA ASN A 136 -24.19 0.09 9.00
C ASN A 136 -23.25 -0.73 9.91
N PRO A 137 -22.74 -0.17 11.03
CA PRO A 137 -21.84 -0.88 11.92
C PRO A 137 -22.44 -2.19 12.43
N ILE A 138 -21.61 -3.22 12.57
CA ILE A 138 -21.99 -4.52 13.10
C ILE A 138 -21.59 -4.61 14.58
N ASP A 139 -22.48 -5.13 15.41
CA ASP A 139 -22.18 -5.39 16.81
C ASP A 139 -21.20 -6.57 16.94
N SER A 140 -20.15 -6.37 17.71
CA SER A 140 -19.12 -7.33 18.00
C SER A 140 -18.72 -7.25 19.49
N PHE A 141 -17.94 -8.22 19.97
CA PHE A 141 -17.39 -8.17 21.32
C PHE A 141 -15.87 -8.13 21.25
N ASN A 142 -15.26 -7.26 22.06
CA ASN A 142 -13.81 -7.24 22.21
C ASN A 142 -13.31 -8.38 23.12
N GLU A 143 -12.00 -8.49 23.26
CA GLU A 143 -11.36 -9.53 24.12
C GLU A 143 -11.81 -9.50 25.58
N SER A 144 -12.23 -8.36 26.10
CA SER A 144 -12.77 -8.20 27.45
C SER A 144 -14.27 -8.49 27.57
N GLY A 145 -14.95 -8.85 26.47
CA GLY A 145 -16.38 -9.14 26.42
C GLY A 145 -17.26 -7.88 26.34
N ALA A 146 -16.70 -6.69 26.12
CA ALA A 146 -17.49 -5.48 25.95
C ALA A 146 -18.04 -5.40 24.51
N LEU A 147 -19.30 -4.95 24.41
CA LEU A 147 -19.95 -4.70 23.11
C LEU A 147 -19.26 -3.54 22.39
N VAL A 148 -18.82 -3.77 21.15
CA VAL A 148 -18.24 -2.76 20.27
C VAL A 148 -18.97 -2.74 18.92
N LYS A 149 -19.07 -1.56 18.33
CA LYS A 149 -19.61 -1.41 16.96
C LYS A 149 -18.43 -1.31 15.99
N VAL A 150 -18.40 -2.25 15.04
CA VAL A 150 -17.33 -2.34 14.04
C VAL A 150 -17.86 -1.87 12.69
N SER A 151 -17.16 -0.94 12.07
CA SER A 151 -17.37 -0.49 10.70
C SER A 151 -16.03 -0.57 9.96
N VAL A 152 -16.07 -1.00 8.71
CA VAL A 152 -14.87 -1.21 7.89
C VAL A 152 -14.77 -0.15 6.81
N ARG A 153 -13.55 0.34 6.59
CA ARG A 153 -13.23 1.28 5.51
C ARG A 153 -11.98 0.81 4.79
N THR A 154 -12.05 0.68 3.47
CA THR A 154 -10.92 0.25 2.62
C THR A 154 -10.68 1.28 1.53
N GLY A 155 -9.40 1.65 1.33
CA GLY A 155 -8.99 2.62 0.32
C GLY A 155 -8.39 1.96 -0.91
N VAL A 156 -8.74 2.46 -2.10
CA VAL A 156 -8.12 2.16 -3.38
C VAL A 156 -7.36 3.40 -3.85
N LYS A 157 -6.06 3.28 -4.04
CA LYS A 157 -5.25 4.36 -4.61
C LYS A 157 -5.43 4.42 -6.11
N VAL A 158 -5.75 5.60 -6.61
CA VAL A 158 -5.96 5.85 -8.04
C VAL A 158 -4.85 6.76 -8.54
N TYR A 159 -4.27 6.39 -9.67
CA TYR A 159 -3.16 7.10 -10.31
C TYR A 159 -3.52 7.38 -11.76
N HIS A 160 -3.26 8.60 -12.20
CA HIS A 160 -3.38 8.99 -13.60
C HIS A 160 -2.09 9.65 -14.06
N ARG A 161 -1.60 9.24 -15.25
CA ARG A 161 -0.52 9.93 -15.96
C ARG A 161 -0.94 10.28 -17.37
N GLN A 162 -0.33 11.29 -17.93
CA GLN A 162 -0.47 11.56 -19.36
C GLN A 162 0.20 10.45 -20.18
N PRO A 163 -0.21 10.24 -21.43
CA PRO A 163 0.36 9.20 -22.31
C PRO A 163 1.75 9.56 -22.84
N SER A 164 2.55 10.29 -22.07
CA SER A 164 3.98 10.49 -22.33
C SER A 164 4.78 9.27 -21.92
N ALA A 165 5.94 9.07 -22.54
CA ALA A 165 6.83 7.98 -22.13
C ALA A 165 7.21 8.13 -20.63
N PRO A 166 7.01 7.10 -19.81
CA PRO A 166 7.45 7.14 -18.42
C PRO A 166 8.97 7.23 -18.36
N ALA A 167 9.47 8.12 -17.53
CA ALA A 167 10.89 8.27 -17.23
C ALA A 167 11.08 8.14 -15.70
N PRO A 168 11.19 6.91 -15.18
CA PRO A 168 11.48 6.70 -13.77
C PRO A 168 12.90 7.16 -13.47
N GLU A 169 13.05 8.00 -12.44
CA GLU A 169 14.35 8.48 -12.00
C GLU A 169 14.37 8.60 -10.48
N ILE A 170 15.24 7.83 -9.85
CA ILE A 170 15.49 7.88 -8.41
C ILE A 170 16.92 8.32 -8.20
N ASP A 171 17.12 9.23 -7.26
CA ASP A 171 18.45 9.61 -6.80
C ASP A 171 18.57 9.48 -5.28
N PHE A 172 19.79 9.15 -4.80
CA PHE A 172 20.12 9.09 -3.38
C PHE A 172 20.80 10.37 -2.95
N TYR A 173 20.27 11.04 -1.93
CA TYR A 173 20.83 12.28 -1.43
C TYR A 173 21.51 12.13 -0.06
N ASP A 174 21.30 11.00 0.65
CA ASP A 174 21.92 10.73 1.93
C ASP A 174 21.99 9.21 2.18
N PHE A 175 23.06 8.77 2.85
CA PHE A 175 23.16 7.42 3.41
C PHE A 175 23.96 7.49 4.70
N ALA A 176 23.31 7.33 5.84
CA ALA A 176 23.88 7.58 7.15
C ALA A 176 23.61 6.46 8.15
N TYR A 177 24.52 6.29 9.13
CA TYR A 177 24.34 5.40 10.28
C TYR A 177 23.92 6.19 11.51
N ASN A 178 22.77 5.84 12.07
CA ASN A 178 22.31 6.33 13.36
C ASN A 178 22.72 5.33 14.46
N LYS A 179 23.83 5.64 15.15
CA LYS A 179 24.38 4.80 16.21
C LYS A 179 23.41 4.59 17.38
N LYS A 180 22.69 5.67 17.79
CA LYS A 180 21.76 5.63 18.91
C LYS A 180 20.57 4.72 18.64
N ALA A 181 20.00 4.78 17.44
CA ALA A 181 18.85 3.98 17.02
C ALA A 181 19.27 2.61 16.43
N LYS A 182 20.58 2.35 16.25
CA LYS A 182 21.11 1.14 15.60
C LYS A 182 20.46 0.85 14.25
N GLN A 183 20.41 1.86 13.39
CA GLN A 183 19.79 1.76 12.06
C GLN A 183 20.57 2.56 11.02
N LEU A 184 20.45 2.15 9.77
CA LEU A 184 20.86 2.96 8.64
C LEU A 184 19.67 3.78 8.14
N LYS A 185 19.91 4.95 7.57
CA LYS A 185 18.93 5.81 6.91
C LYS A 185 19.41 6.09 5.50
N LEU A 186 18.59 5.71 4.52
CA LEU A 186 18.84 5.98 3.11
C LEU A 186 17.86 7.05 2.64
N GLY A 187 18.37 8.22 2.32
CA GLY A 187 17.61 9.33 1.75
C GLY A 187 17.52 9.20 0.24
N MET A 188 16.31 9.22 -0.31
CA MET A 188 16.07 9.12 -1.76
C MET A 188 15.01 10.11 -2.23
N VAL A 189 15.07 10.48 -3.50
CA VAL A 189 14.12 11.39 -4.16
C VAL A 189 13.73 10.83 -5.53
N ASN A 190 12.43 10.91 -5.86
CA ASN A 190 11.93 10.63 -7.20
C ASN A 190 12.02 11.91 -8.03
N GLN A 191 12.97 11.97 -8.97
CA GLN A 191 13.16 13.07 -9.91
C GLN A 191 12.48 12.82 -11.27
N GLY A 192 11.89 11.62 -11.43
CA GLY A 192 11.21 11.22 -12.65
C GLY A 192 9.83 11.83 -12.83
N ASN A 193 9.18 11.45 -13.92
CA ASN A 193 7.83 11.88 -14.27
C ASN A 193 6.76 10.82 -14.00
N THR A 194 7.11 9.73 -13.30
CA THR A 194 6.20 8.63 -13.00
C THR A 194 6.37 8.13 -11.57
N TRP A 195 5.36 7.41 -11.08
CA TRP A 195 5.48 6.69 -9.79
C TRP A 195 6.50 5.56 -9.91
N THR A 196 7.13 5.21 -8.79
CA THR A 196 7.95 4.00 -8.67
C THR A 196 7.54 3.21 -7.43
N ASP A 197 7.47 1.90 -7.58
CA ASP A 197 7.32 0.93 -6.50
C ASP A 197 8.50 -0.05 -6.60
N GLY A 198 9.59 0.31 -5.96
CA GLY A 198 10.84 -0.44 -6.01
C GLY A 198 11.19 -1.08 -4.67
N THR A 199 12.23 -1.89 -4.70
CA THR A 199 12.74 -2.60 -3.52
C THR A 199 14.15 -2.12 -3.21
N VAL A 200 14.38 -1.74 -1.95
CA VAL A 200 15.71 -1.51 -1.39
C VAL A 200 16.21 -2.82 -0.79
N VAL A 201 17.32 -3.32 -1.32
CA VAL A 201 18.05 -4.47 -0.82
C VAL A 201 19.38 -3.98 -0.24
N THR A 202 19.68 -4.34 1.00
CA THR A 202 20.92 -3.91 1.66
C THR A 202 21.73 -5.09 2.16
N ASP A 203 23.00 -5.12 1.78
CA ASP A 203 23.99 -6.06 2.29
C ASP A 203 25.00 -5.32 3.18
N LEU A 204 25.36 -5.94 4.30
CA LEU A 204 26.47 -5.50 5.16
C LEU A 204 27.66 -6.43 4.95
N VAL A 205 28.84 -5.88 4.74
CA VAL A 205 30.09 -6.63 4.69
C VAL A 205 30.99 -6.16 5.82
N ARG A 206 31.31 -7.07 6.75
CA ARG A 206 32.25 -6.79 7.82
C ARG A 206 33.68 -6.76 7.25
N GLN A 207 34.42 -5.68 7.50
CA GLN A 207 35.72 -5.49 6.89
C GLN A 207 36.81 -6.41 7.46
N ASP A 208 36.69 -6.86 8.73
CA ASP A 208 37.67 -7.65 9.41
C ASP A 208 37.83 -9.07 8.86
N ASP A 209 36.68 -9.69 8.46
CA ASP A 209 36.64 -11.12 8.08
C ASP A 209 35.84 -11.37 6.79
N GLY A 210 35.32 -10.33 6.15
CA GLY A 210 34.51 -10.43 4.93
C GLY A 210 33.10 -11.04 5.13
N THR A 211 32.69 -11.22 6.37
CA THR A 211 31.34 -11.76 6.65
C THR A 211 30.27 -10.87 6.01
N ARG A 212 29.43 -11.47 5.16
CA ARG A 212 28.29 -10.80 4.52
C ARG A 212 27.00 -11.12 5.26
N ILE A 213 26.19 -10.10 5.51
CA ILE A 213 24.90 -10.18 6.18
C ILE A 213 23.87 -9.48 5.28
N LYS A 214 22.87 -10.21 4.80
CA LYS A 214 21.75 -9.65 4.06
C LYS A 214 20.74 -9.09 5.05
N MET A 215 20.36 -7.83 4.88
CA MET A 215 19.30 -7.20 5.65
C MET A 215 17.91 -7.52 5.07
N GLU A 216 16.86 -7.19 5.80
CA GLU A 216 15.50 -7.32 5.32
C GLU A 216 15.22 -6.34 4.18
N ASN A 217 14.54 -6.82 3.13
CA ASN A 217 14.21 -6.00 1.97
C ASN A 217 13.10 -5.00 2.34
N VAL A 218 13.21 -3.77 1.84
CA VAL A 218 12.20 -2.72 2.06
C VAL A 218 11.59 -2.30 0.74
N VAL A 219 10.26 -2.44 0.62
CA VAL A 219 9.52 -1.92 -0.53
C VAL A 219 9.26 -0.43 -0.35
N VAL A 220 9.60 0.37 -1.34
CA VAL A 220 9.49 1.82 -1.30
C VAL A 220 8.62 2.32 -2.45
N TYR A 221 7.55 3.03 -2.10
CA TYR A 221 6.67 3.68 -3.06
C TYR A 221 6.97 5.17 -3.11
N THR A 222 7.05 5.74 -4.32
CA THR A 222 7.24 7.17 -4.52
C THR A 222 6.36 7.71 -5.65
N LEU A 223 6.02 8.99 -5.56
CA LEU A 223 5.45 9.81 -6.63
C LEU A 223 6.52 10.82 -7.11
N PRO A 224 6.38 11.42 -8.30
CA PRO A 224 7.26 12.48 -8.74
C PRO A 224 7.40 13.59 -7.71
N GLY A 225 8.64 13.95 -7.37
CA GLY A 225 8.98 14.94 -6.35
C GLY A 225 9.04 14.42 -4.92
N ASP A 226 8.61 13.19 -4.64
CA ASP A 226 8.68 12.64 -3.29
C ASP A 226 10.12 12.47 -2.80
N ARG A 227 10.35 12.92 -1.56
CA ARG A 227 11.57 12.64 -0.80
C ARG A 227 11.26 11.61 0.28
N ARG A 228 12.11 10.57 0.36
CA ARG A 228 11.89 9.43 1.25
C ARG A 228 13.10 9.20 2.13
N GLU A 229 12.88 8.90 3.40
CA GLU A 229 13.87 8.41 4.35
C GLU A 229 13.59 6.94 4.64
N VAL A 230 14.32 6.05 4.00
CA VAL A 230 14.18 4.60 4.20
C VAL A 230 14.98 4.20 5.43
N VAL A 231 14.29 3.73 6.46
CA VAL A 231 14.89 3.23 7.69
C VAL A 231 15.20 1.76 7.54
N LEU A 232 16.45 1.38 7.81
CA LEU A 232 16.97 0.03 7.68
C LEU A 232 17.52 -0.41 9.06
N PRO A 233 16.71 -1.07 9.91
CA PRO A 233 17.16 -1.52 11.22
C PRO A 233 18.32 -2.52 11.10
N LEU A 234 19.38 -2.33 11.89
CA LEU A 234 20.46 -3.29 11.93
C LEU A 234 20.03 -4.58 12.63
N PRO A 235 20.57 -5.75 12.22
CA PRO A 235 20.30 -7.00 12.92
C PRO A 235 20.65 -6.91 14.41
N GLU A 236 19.77 -7.41 15.28
CA GLU A 236 19.92 -7.34 16.75
C GLU A 236 21.26 -7.91 17.25
N LYS A 237 21.78 -8.95 16.58
CA LYS A 237 23.02 -9.65 16.94
C LYS A 237 24.21 -9.24 16.07
N LEU A 238 24.18 -8.01 15.52
CA LEU A 238 25.30 -7.51 14.74
C LEU A 238 26.53 -7.36 15.67
N LYS A 239 27.64 -8.02 15.31
CA LYS A 239 28.90 -7.94 16.09
C LYS A 239 29.52 -6.56 15.94
N PRO A 240 30.21 -6.04 16.98
CA PRO A 240 31.05 -4.85 16.83
C PRO A 240 32.06 -5.00 15.71
N GLY A 241 32.33 -3.90 15.01
CA GLY A 241 33.31 -3.89 13.92
C GLY A 241 33.05 -2.81 12.88
N LYS A 242 33.89 -2.74 11.87
CA LYS A 242 33.75 -1.83 10.73
C LYS A 242 33.04 -2.54 9.58
N TYR A 243 32.03 -1.90 9.03
CA TYR A 243 31.16 -2.45 8.00
C TYR A 243 31.10 -1.54 6.77
N ILE A 244 30.90 -2.17 5.61
CA ILE A 244 30.42 -1.51 4.42
C ILE A 244 28.97 -1.95 4.23
N ALA A 245 28.04 -0.99 4.20
CA ALA A 245 26.65 -1.20 3.78
C ALA A 245 26.55 -0.84 2.30
N SER A 246 26.02 -1.74 1.49
CA SER A 246 25.69 -1.49 0.07
C SER A 246 24.19 -1.65 -0.09
N SER A 247 23.49 -0.55 -0.42
CA SER A 247 22.04 -0.52 -0.63
C SER A 247 21.74 -0.35 -2.11
N THR A 248 20.95 -1.26 -2.66
CA THR A 248 20.51 -1.24 -4.06
C THR A 248 19.01 -1.02 -4.11
N PHE A 249 18.56 0.02 -4.81
CA PHE A 249 17.16 0.20 -5.19
C PHE A 249 16.95 -0.37 -6.58
N THR A 250 15.95 -1.24 -6.71
CA THR A 250 15.54 -1.83 -7.99
C THR A 250 14.07 -1.55 -8.25
N TYR A 251 13.75 -1.06 -9.44
CA TYR A 251 12.39 -0.89 -9.96
C TYR A 251 12.27 -1.60 -11.30
N GLU A 252 11.27 -2.48 -11.41
CA GLU A 252 10.99 -3.31 -12.57
C GLU A 252 9.62 -2.91 -13.15
N GLY A 253 9.52 -1.68 -13.67
CA GLY A 253 8.32 -1.17 -14.30
C GLY A 253 8.44 -1.09 -15.83
N ASP A 254 7.86 -0.03 -16.40
CA ASP A 254 7.94 0.23 -17.86
C ASP A 254 9.40 0.38 -18.34
N GLN A 255 10.31 0.77 -17.46
CA GLN A 255 11.76 0.80 -17.66
C GLN A 255 12.43 0.31 -16.38
N GLU A 256 13.44 -0.54 -16.54
CA GLU A 256 14.26 -0.98 -15.41
C GLU A 256 15.12 0.16 -14.87
N LEU A 257 15.15 0.33 -13.56
CA LEU A 257 15.99 1.31 -12.87
C LEU A 257 16.72 0.63 -11.71
N ILE A 258 18.04 0.75 -11.71
CA ILE A 258 18.90 0.28 -10.63
C ILE A 258 19.76 1.43 -10.14
N LYS A 259 19.74 1.69 -8.83
CA LYS A 259 20.60 2.67 -8.14
C LYS A 259 21.27 2.03 -6.95
N VAL A 260 22.53 2.39 -6.72
CA VAL A 260 23.35 1.84 -5.62
C VAL A 260 23.92 2.96 -4.80
N ALA A 261 23.91 2.79 -3.48
CA ALA A 261 24.61 3.64 -2.52
C ALA A 261 25.45 2.78 -1.56
N GLU A 262 26.62 3.29 -1.14
CA GLU A 262 27.48 2.64 -0.19
C GLU A 262 27.80 3.56 0.99
N LEU A 263 27.90 2.95 2.17
CA LEU A 263 28.27 3.62 3.42
C LEU A 263 29.25 2.74 4.20
N THR A 264 30.36 3.35 4.62
CA THR A 264 31.25 2.72 5.63
C THR A 264 30.91 3.26 7.01
N PHE A 265 30.68 2.38 7.98
CA PHE A 265 30.38 2.76 9.37
C PHE A 265 31.02 1.80 10.37
N THR A 266 31.14 2.26 11.63
CA THR A 266 31.59 1.44 12.76
C THR A 266 30.44 1.18 13.69
N HIS A 267 30.13 -0.10 13.92
CA HIS A 267 29.17 -0.57 14.93
C HIS A 267 29.92 -0.95 16.21
N GLU A 268 29.45 -0.46 17.36
CA GLU A 268 30.04 -0.70 18.70
C GLU A 268 29.11 -1.49 19.60
#